data_aab8e8e38d1ba276467864108241e435
#
_entry.id   aab8e8e38d1ba276467864108241e435
#
_cell.length_a   1.000
_cell.length_b   1.000
_cell.length_c   1.000
_cell.angle_alpha   90.00
_cell.angle_beta   90.00
_cell.angle_gamma   90.00
#
_symmetry.space_group_name_H-M   'P 1'
#
loop_
_entity.id
_entity.type
_entity.pdbx_description
1 polymer ?
#
loop_
_entity_poly.entity_id
_entity_poly.type
_entity_poly.pdbx_seq_one_letter_code
_entity_poly.pdbx_strand_id
1 'polypeptide(L)'
;MNRFYTSDSYNSDIYSSNEANRGRECSFTNTATAQGYYNSAGSGTPTMVSGEDSVTLSCIFADIVKTADRESVTAGDRVRYTITFRNMSEREMYNVKITDNLSSYLSPIATTIVPAPRPGESLESGITIGRVSPNSEKTLTYTAVVTDDASEDIVNRAFADFTFRGTGGQEQTASTHITTLTLPLENQGITVTKTADKNYITSRGETVVFTITVHNSSARMLHDLVISDNLPNGMSYVENSTVIGSNPAIDADPADGIYIGELASGGNVSVKFSAVVDME
;
A
#
# COMPACT_ATOMS: atom_id res chain seq x y z
N MET A 1 9.87 -49.01 13.54
CA MET A 1 8.91 -48.41 12.55
C MET A 1 8.66 -47.00 12.98
N ASN A 2 9.49 -46.05 12.48
CA ASN A 2 9.39 -44.64 12.81
C ASN A 2 8.35 -43.96 11.88
N ARG A 3 7.27 -43.46 12.44
CA ARG A 3 6.37 -42.57 11.70
C ARG A 3 6.70 -41.15 12.12
N PHE A 4 7.31 -40.40 11.23
CA PHE A 4 7.36 -38.94 11.29
C PHE A 4 6.00 -38.41 10.83
N TYR A 5 5.30 -37.68 11.69
CA TYR A 5 4.17 -36.86 11.30
C TYR A 5 4.69 -35.47 10.97
N THR A 6 4.77 -35.16 9.68
CA THR A 6 4.81 -33.80 9.20
C THR A 6 3.38 -33.31 9.11
N SER A 7 2.99 -32.38 9.95
CA SER A 7 1.77 -31.60 9.75
C SER A 7 2.17 -30.15 9.52
N ASP A 8 2.35 -29.82 8.24
CA ASP A 8 2.29 -28.42 7.78
C ASP A 8 0.82 -27.97 7.88
N SER A 9 0.47 -27.37 9.00
CA SER A 9 -0.69 -26.50 9.09
C SER A 9 -0.26 -25.28 9.88
N TYR A 10 0.28 -24.30 9.17
CA TYR A 10 0.36 -22.94 9.66
C TYR A 10 -1.09 -22.44 9.82
N ASN A 11 -1.57 -22.46 11.03
CA ASN A 11 -2.86 -21.89 11.38
C ASN A 11 -2.72 -20.37 11.40
N SER A 12 -3.19 -19.70 10.36
CA SER A 12 -3.23 -18.24 10.22
C SER A 12 -4.12 -17.54 11.26
N ASP A 13 -4.82 -18.32 12.09
CA ASP A 13 -5.78 -17.81 13.08
C ASP A 13 -5.16 -17.34 14.40
N ILE A 14 -3.84 -17.48 14.57
CA ILE A 14 -3.15 -16.99 15.78
C ILE A 14 -2.85 -15.47 15.69
N TYR A 15 -2.97 -14.86 14.52
CA TYR A 15 -2.70 -13.44 14.28
C TYR A 15 -3.94 -12.56 14.10
N SER A 16 -5.12 -13.03 14.52
CA SER A 16 -6.25 -12.11 14.62
C SER A 16 -5.96 -11.12 15.75
N SER A 17 -6.03 -9.85 15.41
CA SER A 17 -5.87 -8.67 16.26
C SER A 17 -6.79 -8.71 17.50
N ASN A 18 -6.40 -9.47 18.52
CA ASN A 18 -7.04 -9.44 19.80
C ASN A 18 -6.17 -8.63 20.77
N GLU A 19 -6.61 -7.44 21.11
CA GLU A 19 -6.02 -6.60 22.18
C GLU A 19 -5.93 -7.32 23.53
N ALA A 20 -6.57 -8.49 23.67
CA ALA A 20 -6.55 -9.32 24.87
C ALA A 20 -5.21 -10.05 25.16
N ASN A 21 -4.23 -10.03 24.24
CA ASN A 21 -2.93 -10.70 24.44
C ASN A 21 -1.78 -9.76 24.85
N ARG A 22 -2.08 -8.51 25.17
CA ARG A 22 -1.09 -7.61 25.78
C ARG A 22 -0.79 -8.09 27.21
N GLY A 23 0.39 -8.69 27.41
CA GLY A 23 0.92 -9.00 28.75
C GLY A 23 0.77 -10.44 29.23
N ARG A 24 0.57 -11.44 28.33
CA ARG A 24 0.76 -12.83 28.74
C ARG A 24 2.25 -13.18 28.65
N GLU A 25 2.83 -13.47 29.82
CA GLU A 25 4.11 -14.16 29.89
C GLU A 25 4.02 -15.43 29.04
N CYS A 26 4.75 -15.49 27.94
CA CYS A 26 4.85 -16.71 27.14
C CYS A 26 6.14 -17.42 27.50
N SER A 27 6.06 -18.29 28.49
CA SER A 27 7.13 -19.20 28.85
C SER A 27 6.59 -20.60 29.11
N PHE A 28 7.32 -21.62 28.66
CA PHE A 28 6.99 -23.01 28.89
C PHE A 28 8.12 -23.63 29.69
N THR A 29 7.82 -24.08 30.94
CA THR A 29 8.79 -24.80 31.75
C THR A 29 8.46 -26.27 31.71
N ASN A 30 9.43 -27.08 31.29
CA ASN A 30 9.34 -28.54 31.34
C ASN A 30 10.31 -29.05 32.41
N THR A 31 9.78 -29.79 33.39
CA THR A 31 10.55 -30.31 34.53
C THR A 31 10.61 -31.82 34.44
N ALA A 32 11.81 -32.37 34.50
CA ALA A 32 12.05 -33.80 34.64
C ALA A 32 12.42 -34.12 36.08
N THR A 33 11.82 -35.19 36.62
CA THR A 33 12.14 -35.68 37.95
C THR A 33 12.63 -37.12 37.87
N ALA A 34 13.61 -37.46 38.68
CA ALA A 34 14.08 -38.84 38.84
C ALA A 34 14.07 -39.21 40.33
N GLN A 35 13.64 -40.39 40.65
CA GLN A 35 13.63 -40.91 42.02
C GLN A 35 14.27 -42.32 42.03
N GLY A 36 14.96 -42.62 43.07
CA GLY A 36 15.60 -43.93 43.26
C GLY A 36 15.87 -44.24 44.72
N TYR A 37 16.35 -45.44 44.99
CA TYR A 37 16.72 -45.89 46.30
C TYR A 37 18.15 -46.43 46.29
N TYR A 38 18.96 -46.10 47.31
CA TYR A 38 20.32 -46.59 47.39
C TYR A 38 20.42 -48.07 47.85
N ASN A 39 19.38 -48.58 48.51
CA ASN A 39 19.43 -49.93 49.01
C ASN A 39 18.40 -50.81 48.28
N SER A 40 18.83 -51.97 47.82
CA SER A 40 17.93 -52.98 47.28
C SER A 40 17.02 -53.56 48.37
N ALA A 41 15.80 -53.93 48.01
CA ALA A 41 14.83 -54.52 48.92
C ALA A 41 15.46 -55.72 49.69
N GLY A 42 15.62 -55.61 50.99
CA GLY A 42 16.13 -56.70 51.87
C GLY A 42 17.32 -56.37 52.78
N SER A 43 17.95 -55.21 52.64
CA SER A 43 19.09 -54.79 53.48
C SER A 43 18.92 -53.36 54.04
N GLY A 44 18.19 -53.24 55.14
CA GLY A 44 17.99 -51.96 55.83
C GLY A 44 16.85 -51.14 55.26
N THR A 45 16.62 -49.94 55.88
CA THR A 45 15.58 -49.02 55.42
C THR A 45 16.02 -48.35 54.09
N PRO A 46 15.23 -48.42 53.05
CA PRO A 46 15.59 -47.78 51.77
C PRO A 46 15.70 -46.27 51.94
N THR A 47 16.80 -45.69 51.48
CA THR A 47 16.97 -44.23 51.43
C THR A 47 16.55 -43.76 50.03
N MET A 48 15.47 -42.99 49.96
CA MET A 48 15.01 -42.39 48.71
C MET A 48 15.89 -41.19 48.38
N VAL A 49 16.25 -41.12 47.13
CA VAL A 49 16.91 -39.95 46.53
C VAL A 49 16.10 -39.51 45.31
N SER A 50 16.00 -38.23 45.16
CA SER A 50 15.33 -37.61 44.01
C SER A 50 16.14 -36.42 43.51
N GLY A 51 16.03 -36.17 42.25
CA GLY A 51 16.58 -35.02 41.56
C GLY A 51 15.59 -34.49 40.57
N GLU A 52 15.61 -33.21 40.32
CA GLU A 52 14.82 -32.56 39.29
C GLU A 52 15.68 -31.57 38.50
N ASP A 53 15.34 -31.37 37.26
CA ASP A 53 15.90 -30.34 36.40
C ASP A 53 14.79 -29.80 35.46
N SER A 54 14.90 -28.54 35.15
CA SER A 54 13.88 -27.87 34.33
C SER A 54 14.47 -27.01 33.22
N VAL A 55 13.79 -27.00 32.08
CA VAL A 55 14.09 -26.13 30.96
C VAL A 55 12.91 -25.19 30.72
N THR A 56 13.20 -23.90 30.68
CA THR A 56 12.20 -22.89 30.34
C THR A 56 12.43 -22.36 28.93
N LEU A 57 11.41 -22.44 28.10
CA LEU A 57 11.35 -21.85 26.77
C LEU A 57 10.62 -20.52 26.84
N SER A 58 11.26 -19.46 26.39
CA SER A 58 10.65 -18.11 26.30
C SER A 58 10.20 -17.86 24.86
N CYS A 59 9.03 -17.24 24.71
CA CYS A 59 8.54 -16.84 23.40
C CYS A 59 9.12 -15.48 22.97
N ILE A 60 9.44 -15.39 21.71
CA ILE A 60 9.88 -14.15 21.07
C ILE A 60 8.86 -13.77 20.02
N PHE A 61 8.14 -12.68 20.27
CA PHE A 61 7.11 -12.17 19.36
C PHE A 61 7.43 -10.75 18.95
N ALA A 62 7.40 -10.50 17.66
CA ALA A 62 7.49 -9.18 17.08
C ALA A 62 6.39 -9.00 16.03
N ASP A 63 5.89 -7.79 15.93
CA ASP A 63 4.88 -7.39 14.96
C ASP A 63 5.37 -6.19 14.15
N ILE A 64 4.85 -6.04 12.92
CA ILE A 64 5.11 -4.91 12.06
C ILE A 64 3.83 -4.47 11.36
N VAL A 65 3.55 -3.17 11.43
CA VAL A 65 2.37 -2.56 10.79
C VAL A 65 2.83 -1.40 9.93
N LYS A 66 2.28 -1.31 8.72
CA LYS A 66 2.51 -0.21 7.81
C LYS A 66 1.21 0.55 7.54
N THR A 67 1.27 1.87 7.65
CA THR A 67 0.15 2.78 7.39
C THR A 67 0.58 3.93 6.48
N ALA A 68 -0.40 4.59 5.87
CA ALA A 68 -0.22 5.84 5.12
C ALA A 68 -1.18 6.90 5.65
N ASP A 69 -0.90 8.15 5.33
CA ASP A 69 -1.75 9.31 5.65
C ASP A 69 -2.89 9.51 4.63
N ARG A 70 -3.06 8.58 3.68
CA ARG A 70 -4.07 8.61 2.63
C ARG A 70 -4.68 7.22 2.44
N GLU A 71 -5.93 7.17 1.98
CA GLU A 71 -6.66 5.95 1.64
C GLU A 71 -6.57 5.60 0.16
N SER A 72 -6.34 6.60 -0.70
CA SER A 72 -6.13 6.48 -2.15
C SER A 72 -5.13 7.52 -2.63
N VAL A 73 -4.64 7.39 -3.85
CA VAL A 73 -3.63 8.28 -4.43
C VAL A 73 -3.87 8.54 -5.90
N THR A 74 -3.33 9.67 -6.36
CA THR A 74 -3.17 10.01 -7.78
C THR A 74 -1.69 10.21 -8.10
N ALA A 75 -1.35 10.14 -9.37
CA ALA A 75 0.00 10.47 -9.83
C ALA A 75 0.41 11.89 -9.37
N GLY A 76 1.62 12.04 -8.83
CA GLY A 76 2.15 13.29 -8.24
C GLY A 76 1.82 13.50 -6.77
N ASP A 77 0.94 12.70 -6.19
CA ASP A 77 0.64 12.81 -4.76
C ASP A 77 1.85 12.53 -3.87
N ARG A 78 1.90 13.24 -2.76
CA ARG A 78 2.85 12.95 -1.68
C ARG A 78 2.15 12.13 -0.62
N VAL A 79 2.73 10.97 -0.31
CA VAL A 79 2.22 10.04 0.68
C VAL A 79 3.23 9.91 1.81
N ARG A 80 2.79 10.09 3.04
CA ARG A 80 3.60 9.83 4.23
C ARG A 80 3.30 8.43 4.74
N TYR A 81 4.32 7.58 4.74
CA TYR A 81 4.27 6.24 5.30
C TYR A 81 4.79 6.22 6.73
N THR A 82 4.17 5.38 7.55
CA THR A 82 4.62 5.05 8.91
C THR A 82 4.68 3.54 9.04
N ILE A 83 5.85 3.02 9.41
CA ILE A 83 6.07 1.61 9.69
C ILE A 83 6.38 1.49 11.17
N THR A 84 5.56 0.75 11.91
CA THR A 84 5.68 0.53 13.34
C THR A 84 6.14 -0.88 13.61
N PHE A 85 7.31 -1.03 14.19
CA PHE A 85 7.80 -2.29 14.73
C PHE A 85 7.45 -2.37 16.22
N ARG A 86 6.85 -3.50 16.64
CA ARG A 86 6.46 -3.77 18.02
C ARG A 86 7.20 -4.98 18.56
N ASN A 87 7.87 -4.81 19.67
CA ASN A 87 8.40 -5.91 20.46
C ASN A 87 7.32 -6.36 21.46
N MET A 88 6.70 -7.50 21.22
CA MET A 88 5.63 -8.06 22.06
C MET A 88 6.17 -9.11 23.05
N SER A 89 7.48 -9.22 23.20
CA SER A 89 8.14 -10.14 24.12
C SER A 89 8.70 -9.42 25.34
N GLU A 90 9.07 -10.20 26.35
CA GLU A 90 9.72 -9.69 27.58
C GLU A 90 11.23 -9.50 27.44
N ARG A 91 11.78 -9.76 26.27
CA ARG A 91 13.19 -9.60 25.97
C ARG A 91 13.44 -8.42 25.06
N GLU A 92 14.54 -7.69 25.33
CA GLU A 92 14.99 -6.62 24.45
C GLU A 92 15.35 -7.20 23.08
N MET A 93 14.91 -6.53 22.02
CA MET A 93 15.32 -6.76 20.65
C MET A 93 16.30 -5.67 20.23
N TYR A 94 17.38 -6.03 19.59
CA TYR A 94 18.42 -5.10 19.15
C TYR A 94 18.80 -5.34 17.70
N ASN A 95 19.53 -4.39 17.12
CA ASN A 95 19.83 -4.37 15.67
C ASN A 95 18.57 -4.45 14.83
N VAL A 96 17.43 -3.90 15.32
CA VAL A 96 16.19 -3.91 14.58
C VAL A 96 16.36 -3.06 13.33
N LYS A 97 16.14 -3.70 12.18
CA LYS A 97 16.34 -3.13 10.86
C LYS A 97 15.05 -3.32 10.05
N ILE A 98 14.42 -2.23 9.63
CA ILE A 98 13.21 -2.25 8.82
C ILE A 98 13.59 -2.12 7.34
N THR A 99 13.15 -3.07 6.54
CA THR A 99 13.27 -3.06 5.07
C THR A 99 11.92 -2.77 4.46
N ASP A 100 11.89 -1.86 3.50
CA ASP A 100 10.70 -1.46 2.78
C ASP A 100 10.89 -1.64 1.28
N ASN A 101 10.17 -2.60 0.70
CA ASN A 101 10.16 -2.87 -0.73
C ASN A 101 9.13 -1.96 -1.40
N LEU A 102 9.60 -0.81 -1.83
CA LEU A 102 8.79 0.21 -2.47
C LEU A 102 8.19 -0.29 -3.79
N SER A 103 6.98 0.16 -4.10
CA SER A 103 6.44 0.08 -5.46
C SER A 103 7.35 0.86 -6.41
N SER A 104 7.49 0.39 -7.66
CA SER A 104 8.21 1.10 -8.73
C SER A 104 7.63 2.49 -9.01
N TYR A 105 6.35 2.69 -8.66
CA TYR A 105 5.64 3.97 -8.79
C TYR A 105 5.83 4.92 -7.60
N LEU A 106 6.75 4.63 -6.68
CA LEU A 106 7.07 5.50 -5.54
C LEU A 106 8.49 6.02 -5.61
N SER A 107 8.63 7.34 -5.53
CA SER A 107 9.92 8.02 -5.41
C SER A 107 10.08 8.58 -3.99
N PRO A 108 10.90 7.95 -3.11
CA PRO A 108 11.04 8.41 -1.73
C PRO A 108 11.84 9.71 -1.64
N ILE A 109 11.41 10.62 -0.76
CA ILE A 109 12.12 11.86 -0.46
C ILE A 109 13.09 11.60 0.68
N ALA A 110 14.36 11.42 0.38
CA ALA A 110 15.40 10.96 1.31
C ALA A 110 15.50 11.81 2.59
N THR A 111 15.31 13.13 2.50
CA THR A 111 15.36 14.05 3.65
C THR A 111 14.20 13.89 4.64
N THR A 112 13.19 13.12 4.30
CA THR A 112 12.00 12.88 5.16
C THR A 112 12.09 11.59 5.95
N ILE A 113 13.12 10.76 5.73
CA ILE A 113 13.29 9.46 6.40
C ILE A 113 13.71 9.69 7.86
N VAL A 114 12.91 9.16 8.81
CA VAL A 114 13.16 9.26 10.26
C VAL A 114 12.98 7.89 10.90
N PRO A 115 14.01 7.34 11.59
CA PRO A 115 15.34 7.92 11.79
C PRO A 115 16.13 8.06 10.49
N ALA A 116 17.02 9.02 10.44
CA ALA A 116 17.87 9.24 9.27
C ALA A 116 18.73 7.99 8.99
N PRO A 117 18.83 7.56 7.72
CA PRO A 117 19.64 6.43 7.32
C PRO A 117 21.12 6.64 7.68
N ARG A 118 21.80 5.58 8.10
CA ARG A 118 23.25 5.55 8.25
C ARG A 118 23.92 5.42 6.87
N PRO A 119 25.21 5.70 6.73
CA PRO A 119 25.93 5.45 5.49
C PRO A 119 25.73 4.00 4.98
N GLY A 120 25.25 3.86 3.74
CA GLY A 120 24.94 2.57 3.12
C GLY A 120 23.56 1.98 3.42
N GLU A 121 22.74 2.65 4.24
CA GLU A 121 21.34 2.26 4.47
C GLU A 121 20.41 3.00 3.50
N SER A 122 19.36 2.30 3.08
CA SER A 122 18.24 2.82 2.31
C SER A 122 16.96 2.10 2.74
N LEU A 123 15.79 2.55 2.29
CA LEU A 123 14.53 1.83 2.54
C LEU A 123 14.61 0.38 2.05
N GLU A 124 15.17 0.16 0.86
CA GLU A 124 15.30 -1.17 0.25
C GLU A 124 16.39 -2.03 0.90
N SER A 125 17.52 -1.45 1.30
CA SER A 125 18.58 -2.19 2.00
C SER A 125 18.33 -2.32 3.50
N GLY A 126 17.34 -1.59 4.01
CA GLY A 126 16.89 -1.53 5.39
C GLY A 126 17.51 -0.39 6.20
N ILE A 127 16.69 0.19 7.06
CA ILE A 127 17.02 1.28 7.98
C ILE A 127 17.07 0.72 9.41
N THR A 128 18.18 0.94 10.11
CA THR A 128 18.35 0.50 11.50
C THR A 128 17.65 1.46 12.46
N ILE A 129 16.63 0.95 13.17
CA ILE A 129 15.93 1.70 14.25
C ILE A 129 16.50 1.40 15.63
N GLY A 130 17.46 0.47 15.71
CA GLY A 130 18.25 0.18 16.90
C GLY A 130 17.61 -0.80 17.88
N ARG A 131 17.63 -0.47 19.19
CA ARG A 131 17.08 -1.33 20.24
C ARG A 131 15.62 -1.03 20.50
N VAL A 132 14.81 -2.07 20.72
CA VAL A 132 13.41 -1.95 21.12
C VAL A 132 13.22 -2.74 22.41
N SER A 133 12.89 -2.01 23.48
CA SER A 133 12.69 -2.60 24.81
C SER A 133 11.49 -3.56 24.83
N PRO A 134 11.40 -4.44 25.84
CA PRO A 134 10.22 -5.28 26.02
C PRO A 134 8.92 -4.47 25.99
N ASN A 135 7.89 -5.03 25.35
CA ASN A 135 6.54 -4.45 25.27
C ASN A 135 6.50 -2.99 24.78
N SER A 136 7.44 -2.63 23.90
CA SER A 136 7.52 -1.28 23.33
C SER A 136 7.57 -1.29 21.80
N GLU A 137 7.46 -0.10 21.22
CA GLU A 137 7.46 0.07 19.77
C GLU A 137 8.40 1.17 19.33
N LYS A 138 8.81 1.10 18.07
CA LYS A 138 9.52 2.16 17.34
C LYS A 138 9.02 2.26 15.92
N THR A 139 9.11 3.46 15.38
CA THR A 139 8.61 3.78 14.04
C THR A 139 9.73 4.18 13.09
N LEU A 140 9.54 3.85 11.82
CA LEU A 140 10.21 4.43 10.67
C LEU A 140 9.17 5.21 9.88
N THR A 141 9.44 6.48 9.59
CA THR A 141 8.55 7.30 8.76
C THR A 141 9.30 7.89 7.57
N TYR A 142 8.62 8.06 6.47
CA TYR A 142 9.14 8.75 5.29
C TYR A 142 7.99 9.25 4.41
N THR A 143 8.31 10.17 3.50
CA THR A 143 7.39 10.62 2.45
C THR A 143 7.90 10.16 1.09
N ALA A 144 7.00 9.68 0.24
CA ALA A 144 7.27 9.37 -1.16
C ALA A 144 6.29 10.11 -2.07
N VAL A 145 6.71 10.34 -3.31
CA VAL A 145 5.87 10.90 -4.38
C VAL A 145 5.44 9.74 -5.27
N VAL A 146 4.14 9.68 -5.59
CA VAL A 146 3.62 8.78 -6.63
C VAL A 146 4.11 9.28 -7.98
N THR A 147 4.79 8.44 -8.75
CA THR A 147 5.37 8.82 -10.04
C THR A 147 4.30 9.08 -11.11
N ASP A 148 4.68 9.79 -12.15
CA ASP A 148 3.77 10.24 -13.20
C ASP A 148 3.29 9.11 -14.11
N ASP A 149 4.05 8.03 -14.19
CA ASP A 149 3.77 6.81 -14.95
C ASP A 149 3.00 5.75 -14.16
N ALA A 150 2.55 6.08 -12.93
CA ALA A 150 1.73 5.17 -12.14
C ALA A 150 0.45 4.80 -12.92
N SER A 151 0.23 3.50 -13.11
CA SER A 151 -0.85 2.92 -13.92
C SER A 151 -1.65 1.83 -13.20
N GLU A 152 -1.26 1.49 -11.99
CA GLU A 152 -1.91 0.49 -11.14
C GLU A 152 -1.82 0.88 -9.66
N ASP A 153 -2.55 0.18 -8.81
CA ASP A 153 -2.55 0.40 -7.35
C ASP A 153 -1.13 0.35 -6.77
N ILE A 154 -0.87 1.24 -5.82
CA ILE A 154 0.43 1.33 -5.16
C ILE A 154 0.53 0.27 -4.07
N VAL A 155 1.21 -0.82 -4.37
CA VAL A 155 1.47 -1.91 -3.42
C VAL A 155 2.84 -1.75 -2.79
N ASN A 156 2.89 -1.56 -1.47
CA ASN A 156 4.12 -1.32 -0.74
C ASN A 156 4.26 -2.31 0.43
N ARG A 157 5.42 -3.01 0.56
CA ARG A 157 5.64 -4.10 1.50
C ARG A 157 6.82 -3.81 2.39
N ALA A 158 6.68 -4.13 3.69
CA ALA A 158 7.76 -3.98 4.66
C ALA A 158 7.88 -5.19 5.58
N PHE A 159 9.08 -5.42 6.08
CA PHE A 159 9.38 -6.39 7.14
C PHE A 159 10.53 -5.87 7.99
N ALA A 160 10.79 -6.52 9.11
CA ALA A 160 11.93 -6.17 9.96
C ALA A 160 12.71 -7.41 10.37
N ASP A 161 14.03 -7.27 10.36
CA ASP A 161 14.97 -8.21 10.98
C ASP A 161 15.40 -7.69 12.34
N PHE A 162 15.60 -8.57 13.28
CA PHE A 162 16.03 -8.20 14.63
C PHE A 162 16.86 -9.31 15.27
N THR A 163 17.65 -8.93 16.27
CA THR A 163 18.47 -9.84 17.07
C THR A 163 17.95 -9.84 18.51
N PHE A 164 18.01 -10.99 19.17
CA PHE A 164 17.70 -11.16 20.58
C PHE A 164 18.63 -12.17 21.23
N ARG A 165 18.69 -12.20 22.56
CA ARG A 165 19.47 -13.20 23.29
C ARG A 165 18.58 -14.31 23.81
N GLY A 166 18.88 -15.54 23.43
CA GLY A 166 18.26 -16.74 23.94
C GLY A 166 18.58 -17.03 25.40
N THR A 167 18.00 -18.10 25.97
CA THR A 167 18.14 -18.50 27.39
C THR A 167 19.58 -18.78 27.78
N GLY A 168 20.45 -19.19 26.87
CA GLY A 168 21.88 -19.44 27.09
C GLY A 168 22.78 -18.22 26.80
N GLY A 169 22.22 -17.02 26.61
CA GLY A 169 22.98 -15.82 26.25
C GLY A 169 23.43 -15.76 24.78
N GLN A 170 23.12 -16.78 23.99
CA GLN A 170 23.43 -16.83 22.56
C GLN A 170 22.61 -15.81 21.80
N GLU A 171 23.26 -15.12 20.85
CA GLU A 171 22.58 -14.22 19.92
C GLU A 171 21.85 -15.01 18.84
N GLN A 172 20.62 -14.63 18.60
CA GLN A 172 19.76 -15.20 17.56
C GLN A 172 19.13 -14.10 16.74
N THR A 173 18.91 -14.35 15.47
CA THR A 173 18.22 -13.43 14.55
C THR A 173 16.88 -14.01 14.15
N ALA A 174 15.91 -13.13 13.97
CA ALA A 174 14.59 -13.48 13.44
C ALA A 174 14.05 -12.32 12.60
N SER A 175 13.01 -12.60 11.84
CA SER A 175 12.31 -11.61 11.02
C SER A 175 10.83 -11.60 11.38
N THR A 176 10.17 -10.45 11.19
CA THR A 176 8.71 -10.35 11.27
C THR A 176 8.07 -10.98 10.04
N HIS A 177 6.75 -11.13 10.05
CA HIS A 177 5.98 -11.30 8.83
C HIS A 177 6.12 -10.07 7.91
N ILE A 178 5.73 -10.23 6.64
CA ILE A 178 5.68 -9.12 5.68
C ILE A 178 4.32 -8.41 5.85
N THR A 179 4.34 -7.11 6.16
CA THR A 179 3.15 -6.27 6.09
C THR A 179 3.02 -5.67 4.69
N THR A 180 1.79 -5.61 4.18
CA THR A 180 1.48 -5.06 2.87
C THR A 180 0.45 -3.95 3.02
N LEU A 181 0.71 -2.80 2.40
CA LEU A 181 -0.24 -1.71 2.27
C LEU A 181 -0.51 -1.47 0.78
N THR A 182 -1.77 -1.45 0.41
CA THR A 182 -2.22 -1.11 -0.94
C THR A 182 -3.00 0.20 -0.90
N LEU A 183 -2.58 1.16 -1.70
CA LEU A 183 -3.31 2.41 -1.93
C LEU A 183 -3.89 2.37 -3.34
N PRO A 184 -5.22 2.36 -3.51
CA PRO A 184 -5.86 2.44 -4.82
C PRO A 184 -5.39 3.66 -5.60
N LEU A 185 -5.04 3.47 -6.88
CA LEU A 185 -4.74 4.56 -7.80
C LEU A 185 -6.05 5.09 -8.37
N GLU A 186 -6.41 6.30 -8.00
CA GLU A 186 -7.56 6.96 -8.59
C GLU A 186 -7.19 7.52 -9.97
N ASN A 187 -7.97 7.14 -10.97
CA ASN A 187 -7.88 7.70 -12.32
C ASN A 187 -8.45 9.12 -12.30
N GLN A 188 -7.68 10.07 -11.83
CA GLN A 188 -7.98 11.48 -11.96
C GLN A 188 -7.34 11.98 -13.25
N GLY A 189 -8.17 12.32 -14.18
CA GLY A 189 -7.66 12.85 -15.44
C GLY A 189 -8.63 13.84 -16.03
N ILE A 190 -9.61 13.34 -16.74
CA ILE A 190 -10.50 14.17 -17.55
C ILE A 190 -11.94 13.77 -17.27
N THR A 191 -12.78 14.73 -16.95
CA THR A 191 -14.23 14.57 -16.97
C THR A 191 -14.75 15.20 -18.27
N VAL A 192 -15.49 14.42 -19.05
CA VAL A 192 -16.11 14.91 -20.29
C VAL A 192 -17.62 14.90 -20.13
N THR A 193 -18.26 16.03 -20.41
CA THR A 193 -19.71 16.14 -20.48
C THR A 193 -20.11 16.61 -21.87
N LYS A 194 -21.16 16.01 -22.44
CA LYS A 194 -21.75 16.42 -23.72
C LYS A 194 -23.21 16.75 -23.52
N THR A 195 -23.62 17.89 -24.04
CA THR A 195 -25.01 18.38 -24.01
C THR A 195 -25.43 18.83 -25.38
N ALA A 196 -26.73 18.86 -25.61
CA ALA A 196 -27.35 19.44 -26.82
C ALA A 196 -28.29 20.58 -26.38
N ASP A 197 -28.51 21.56 -27.26
CA ASP A 197 -29.43 22.65 -27.04
C ASP A 197 -30.90 22.21 -27.05
N LYS A 198 -31.18 20.99 -27.48
CA LYS A 198 -32.51 20.38 -27.51
C LYS A 198 -32.45 18.87 -27.27
N ASN A 199 -33.55 18.30 -26.79
CA ASN A 199 -33.66 16.87 -26.45
C ASN A 199 -34.45 16.04 -27.47
N TYR A 200 -35.01 16.68 -28.50
CA TYR A 200 -35.82 16.02 -29.53
C TYR A 200 -35.70 16.79 -30.85
N ILE A 201 -35.92 16.06 -31.94
CA ILE A 201 -35.93 16.55 -33.32
C ILE A 201 -37.35 16.47 -33.82
N THR A 202 -37.84 17.51 -34.47
CA THR A 202 -39.22 17.58 -35.00
C THR A 202 -39.26 17.53 -36.50
N SER A 203 -38.16 17.82 -37.18
CA SER A 203 -38.13 17.87 -38.65
C SER A 203 -36.74 17.63 -39.22
N ARG A 204 -36.69 17.12 -40.45
CA ARG A 204 -35.45 17.08 -41.24
C ARG A 204 -34.95 18.50 -41.55
N GLY A 205 -33.62 18.65 -41.60
CA GLY A 205 -32.95 19.93 -41.80
C GLY A 205 -32.84 20.76 -40.53
N GLU A 206 -33.32 20.25 -39.40
CA GLU A 206 -33.18 20.94 -38.10
C GLU A 206 -31.75 20.90 -37.63
N THR A 207 -31.28 22.05 -37.11
CA THR A 207 -29.94 22.15 -36.57
C THR A 207 -29.95 21.91 -35.05
N VAL A 208 -28.97 21.13 -34.59
CA VAL A 208 -28.69 20.85 -33.15
C VAL A 208 -27.33 21.43 -32.83
N VAL A 209 -27.22 22.15 -31.68
CA VAL A 209 -25.95 22.62 -31.18
C VAL A 209 -25.48 21.71 -30.05
N PHE A 210 -24.36 21.04 -30.29
CA PHE A 210 -23.69 20.25 -29.26
C PHE A 210 -22.69 21.09 -28.51
N THR A 211 -22.56 20.83 -27.21
CA THR A 211 -21.51 21.41 -26.36
C THR A 211 -20.80 20.28 -25.64
N ILE A 212 -19.49 20.16 -25.84
CA ILE A 212 -18.62 19.25 -25.13
C ILE A 212 -17.82 20.09 -24.16
N THR A 213 -17.85 19.75 -22.86
CA THR A 213 -17.03 20.38 -21.85
C THR A 213 -16.07 19.33 -21.29
N VAL A 214 -14.79 19.67 -21.28
CA VAL A 214 -13.73 18.87 -20.67
C VAL A 214 -13.23 19.60 -19.44
N HIS A 215 -13.21 18.91 -18.33
CA HIS A 215 -12.64 19.39 -17.05
C HIS A 215 -11.42 18.54 -16.69
N ASN A 216 -10.29 19.18 -16.44
CA ASN A 216 -9.11 18.55 -15.88
C ASN A 216 -9.27 18.46 -14.37
N SER A 217 -9.68 17.30 -13.85
CA SER A 217 -9.82 17.04 -12.43
C SER A 217 -8.50 16.67 -11.73
N SER A 218 -7.40 16.56 -12.50
CA SER A 218 -6.09 16.23 -11.95
C SER A 218 -5.38 17.45 -11.34
N ALA A 219 -4.40 17.18 -10.46
CA ALA A 219 -3.52 18.22 -9.90
C ALA A 219 -2.48 18.75 -10.90
N ARG A 220 -2.53 18.31 -12.18
CA ARG A 220 -1.52 18.57 -13.21
C ARG A 220 -2.11 19.24 -14.43
N MET A 221 -1.23 19.91 -15.18
CA MET A 221 -1.55 20.35 -16.52
C MET A 221 -1.64 19.15 -17.47
N LEU A 222 -2.71 19.10 -18.27
CA LEU A 222 -2.81 18.20 -19.42
C LEU A 222 -2.11 18.87 -20.61
N HIS A 223 -1.39 18.07 -21.37
CA HIS A 223 -0.76 18.48 -22.62
C HIS A 223 -1.38 17.69 -23.77
N ASP A 224 -1.30 18.25 -24.96
CA ASP A 224 -1.76 17.62 -26.20
C ASP A 224 -3.22 17.13 -26.14
N LEU A 225 -4.08 17.88 -25.44
CA LEU A 225 -5.51 17.56 -25.36
C LEU A 225 -6.16 17.68 -26.73
N VAL A 226 -6.82 16.59 -27.17
CA VAL A 226 -7.63 16.54 -28.39
C VAL A 226 -9.05 16.14 -28.02
N ILE A 227 -10.03 16.83 -28.57
CA ILE A 227 -11.46 16.53 -28.40
C ILE A 227 -12.02 16.04 -29.75
N SER A 228 -12.57 14.83 -29.77
CA SER A 228 -13.18 14.24 -30.98
C SER A 228 -14.64 13.90 -30.72
N ASP A 229 -15.45 14.04 -31.74
CA ASP A 229 -16.87 13.69 -31.73
C ASP A 229 -17.33 13.16 -33.10
N ASN A 230 -17.68 11.89 -33.15
CA ASN A 230 -18.27 11.28 -34.35
C ASN A 230 -19.78 11.38 -34.27
N LEU A 231 -20.36 12.14 -35.19
CA LEU A 231 -21.82 12.24 -35.32
C LEU A 231 -22.42 10.87 -35.76
N PRO A 232 -23.63 10.54 -35.26
CA PRO A 232 -24.34 9.33 -35.70
C PRO A 232 -24.84 9.48 -37.14
N ASN A 233 -25.12 8.35 -37.76
CA ASN A 233 -25.78 8.32 -39.07
C ASN A 233 -27.08 9.15 -39.01
N GLY A 234 -27.33 9.94 -40.06
CA GLY A 234 -28.47 10.84 -40.14
C GLY A 234 -28.24 12.23 -39.53
N MET A 235 -26.99 12.54 -39.21
CA MET A 235 -26.56 13.88 -38.84
C MET A 235 -25.26 14.23 -39.56
N SER A 236 -25.16 15.47 -40.05
CA SER A 236 -23.97 16.01 -40.72
C SER A 236 -23.46 17.25 -39.97
N TYR A 237 -22.14 17.38 -39.85
CA TYR A 237 -21.50 18.54 -39.27
C TYR A 237 -21.78 19.79 -40.16
N VAL A 238 -22.07 20.92 -39.52
CA VAL A 238 -22.15 22.23 -40.17
C VAL A 238 -20.77 22.85 -40.22
N GLU A 239 -20.21 22.96 -41.42
CA GLU A 239 -18.87 23.52 -41.61
C GLU A 239 -18.69 24.88 -40.94
N ASN A 240 -17.49 25.09 -40.34
CA ASN A 240 -17.12 26.34 -39.68
C ASN A 240 -18.01 26.74 -38.49
N SER A 241 -18.80 25.82 -37.95
CA SER A 241 -19.64 26.07 -36.77
C SER A 241 -18.94 25.84 -35.42
N THR A 242 -17.71 25.35 -35.47
CA THR A 242 -16.97 25.02 -34.24
C THR A 242 -16.48 26.28 -33.53
N VAL A 243 -16.67 26.31 -32.20
CA VAL A 243 -16.24 27.38 -31.34
C VAL A 243 -15.53 26.77 -30.10
N ILE A 244 -14.31 27.16 -29.84
CA ILE A 244 -13.53 26.75 -28.65
C ILE A 244 -13.59 27.87 -27.64
N GLY A 245 -14.23 27.60 -26.48
CA GLY A 245 -14.53 28.66 -25.49
C GLY A 245 -15.41 29.78 -26.09
N SER A 246 -14.80 30.90 -26.47
CA SER A 246 -15.46 32.03 -27.13
C SER A 246 -14.92 32.29 -28.52
N ASN A 247 -13.95 31.51 -28.99
CA ASN A 247 -13.25 31.78 -30.25
C ASN A 247 -13.74 30.84 -31.36
N PRO A 248 -14.17 31.38 -32.52
CA PRO A 248 -14.47 30.54 -33.70
C PRO A 248 -13.21 29.75 -34.12
N ALA A 249 -13.39 28.48 -34.39
CA ALA A 249 -12.36 27.59 -34.91
C ALA A 249 -12.73 27.17 -36.33
N ILE A 250 -12.26 27.92 -37.31
CA ILE A 250 -12.48 27.66 -38.74
C ILE A 250 -11.76 26.38 -39.13
N ASP A 251 -12.37 25.57 -39.98
CA ASP A 251 -11.86 24.28 -40.47
C ASP A 251 -11.64 23.19 -39.35
N ALA A 252 -12.21 23.41 -38.16
CA ALA A 252 -12.12 22.44 -37.06
C ALA A 252 -13.37 21.51 -37.10
N ASP A 253 -13.25 20.38 -37.79
CA ASP A 253 -14.26 19.33 -37.72
C ASP A 253 -14.06 18.45 -36.49
N PRO A 254 -15.10 18.25 -35.65
CA PRO A 254 -15.00 17.37 -34.45
C PRO A 254 -14.63 15.92 -34.79
N ALA A 255 -14.97 15.41 -35.98
CA ALA A 255 -14.62 14.06 -36.38
C ALA A 255 -13.12 13.87 -36.63
N ASP A 256 -12.42 14.91 -37.08
CA ASP A 256 -10.97 14.89 -37.30
C ASP A 256 -10.15 15.12 -36.01
N GLY A 257 -10.82 15.51 -34.93
CA GLY A 257 -10.20 15.86 -33.65
C GLY A 257 -9.77 17.32 -33.56
N ILE A 258 -10.29 17.99 -32.57
CA ILE A 258 -9.99 19.40 -32.26
C ILE A 258 -8.85 19.49 -31.27
N TYR A 259 -7.70 19.99 -31.73
CA TYR A 259 -6.52 20.19 -30.88
C TYR A 259 -6.72 21.39 -29.96
N ILE A 260 -6.65 21.16 -28.65
CA ILE A 260 -6.80 22.17 -27.61
C ILE A 260 -5.46 22.63 -27.07
N GLY A 261 -4.46 21.71 -27.04
CA GLY A 261 -3.14 21.95 -26.45
C GLY A 261 -3.11 21.68 -24.97
N GLU A 262 -2.89 22.73 -24.17
CA GLU A 262 -2.73 22.61 -22.72
C GLU A 262 -4.02 22.94 -21.95
N LEU A 263 -4.30 22.15 -20.90
CA LEU A 263 -5.39 22.43 -19.95
C LEU A 263 -4.86 22.35 -18.52
N ALA A 264 -4.79 23.50 -17.86
CA ALA A 264 -4.29 23.59 -16.49
C ALA A 264 -5.07 22.70 -15.50
N SER A 265 -4.44 22.36 -14.38
CA SER A 265 -5.11 21.72 -13.24
C SER A 265 -6.36 22.49 -12.83
N GLY A 266 -7.48 21.77 -12.64
CA GLY A 266 -8.78 22.36 -12.32
C GLY A 266 -9.41 23.16 -13.47
N GLY A 267 -8.75 23.22 -14.64
CA GLY A 267 -9.22 23.97 -15.80
C GLY A 267 -10.38 23.31 -16.52
N ASN A 268 -11.11 24.13 -17.25
CA ASN A 268 -12.21 23.71 -18.13
C ASN A 268 -12.00 24.28 -19.52
N VAL A 269 -12.38 23.51 -20.54
CA VAL A 269 -12.51 23.95 -21.91
C VAL A 269 -13.83 23.47 -22.46
N SER A 270 -14.51 24.31 -23.24
CA SER A 270 -15.74 23.94 -23.96
C SER A 270 -15.55 24.05 -25.45
N VAL A 271 -16.06 23.06 -26.17
CA VAL A 271 -16.18 23.05 -27.62
C VAL A 271 -17.65 22.99 -27.97
N LYS A 272 -18.12 23.92 -28.81
CA LYS A 272 -19.48 23.95 -29.37
C LYS A 272 -19.39 23.78 -30.86
N PHE A 273 -20.31 23.05 -31.41
CA PHE A 273 -20.47 22.92 -32.88
C PHE A 273 -21.92 22.59 -33.22
N SER A 274 -22.30 22.82 -34.47
CA SER A 274 -23.63 22.56 -35.00
C SER A 274 -23.64 21.32 -35.88
N ALA A 275 -24.72 20.56 -35.79
CA ALA A 275 -25.01 19.47 -36.71
C ALA A 275 -26.41 19.61 -37.28
N VAL A 276 -26.61 19.26 -38.54
CA VAL A 276 -27.90 19.25 -39.21
C VAL A 276 -28.42 17.82 -39.31
N VAL A 277 -29.72 17.66 -39.10
CA VAL A 277 -30.41 16.38 -39.24
C VAL A 277 -30.74 16.12 -40.69
N ASP A 278 -30.17 15.09 -41.29
CA ASP A 278 -30.30 14.72 -42.72
C ASP A 278 -30.88 13.31 -42.94
N MET A 279 -31.59 12.78 -41.90
CA MET A 279 -32.26 11.46 -42.03
C MET A 279 -33.17 11.41 -43.27
N GLU A 280 -33.02 10.32 -44.05
CA GLU A 280 -33.91 10.00 -45.17
C GLU A 280 -35.30 9.55 -44.72
#